data_bcaeb830769c7cb4dd066d1dcec4d46f
#
_entry.id   bcaeb830769c7cb4dd066d1dcec4d46f
#
_cell.length_a   1.000
_cell.length_b   1.000
_cell.length_c   1.000
_cell.angle_alpha   90.00
_cell.angle_beta   90.00
_cell.angle_gamma   90.00
#
_symmetry.space_group_name_H-M   'P 1'
#
loop_
_entity.id
_entity.type
_entity.pdbx_description
1 polymer ?
#
loop_
_entity_poly.entity_id
_entity_poly.type
_entity_poly.pdbx_seq_one_letter_code
_entity_poly.pdbx_strand_id
1 'polypeptide(L)'
;MNAKKTQVSLFFLLLLCVFFLLSLSFCTKAESPQKDYGVFLGIGGNAETKQPDEEKLQKLKNYRMVVLEPTNFSPEQIREIKADGTKVYGYLNIGALENFRPYYEDFKKDSLAPYENWEEEYWMDVSNPQWQDFLINDLGQKYSSMGIDGFFLDNTDIYYQYSQEEIYQGLKKILTGLKQYSLPVILNGGDTFVQRSIEEGKALSLFDGVNQECVFTKIDFSKPAYLSQDKESKAYYEEYLEKAKAAGLSVYLTEYRADSGLSQEIEQYCKENGFLWYNAESLELR
;
A
#
# COMPACT_ATOMS: atom_id res chain seq x y z
N MET A 1 -64.21 37.30 -18.94
CA MET A 1 -63.21 36.69 -19.86
C MET A 1 -61.82 36.41 -19.18
N ASN A 2 -61.71 36.47 -17.84
CA ASN A 2 -60.41 36.34 -17.13
C ASN A 2 -60.20 35.03 -16.36
N ALA A 3 -61.24 34.22 -16.10
CA ALA A 3 -61.07 33.00 -15.28
C ALA A 3 -60.45 31.82 -16.02
N LYS A 4 -60.65 31.69 -17.36
CA LYS A 4 -60.06 30.60 -18.14
C LYS A 4 -58.56 30.73 -18.42
N LYS A 5 -58.02 31.96 -18.48
CA LYS A 5 -56.56 32.21 -18.65
C LYS A 5 -55.74 31.85 -17.40
N THR A 6 -56.29 32.04 -16.24
CA THR A 6 -55.62 31.75 -14.96
C THR A 6 -55.50 30.24 -14.69
N GLN A 7 -56.51 29.45 -15.07
CA GLN A 7 -56.49 27.99 -14.94
C GLN A 7 -55.47 27.31 -15.84
N VAL A 8 -55.33 27.78 -17.09
CA VAL A 8 -54.34 27.21 -18.04
C VAL A 8 -52.90 27.51 -17.57
N SER A 9 -52.66 28.73 -17.01
CA SER A 9 -51.36 29.09 -16.48
C SER A 9 -50.94 28.27 -15.26
N LEU A 10 -51.92 27.97 -14.37
CA LEU A 10 -51.66 27.13 -13.18
C LEU A 10 -51.39 25.67 -13.53
N PHE A 11 -52.06 25.15 -14.55
CA PHE A 11 -51.87 23.77 -15.02
C PHE A 11 -50.49 23.61 -15.72
N PHE A 12 -50.03 24.61 -16.45
CA PHE A 12 -48.69 24.61 -17.06
C PHE A 12 -47.60 24.73 -16.01
N LEU A 13 -47.81 25.52 -14.92
CA LEU A 13 -46.85 25.64 -13.84
C LEU A 13 -46.76 24.32 -13.05
N LEU A 14 -47.85 23.64 -12.81
CA LEU A 14 -47.88 22.34 -12.13
C LEU A 14 -47.19 21.23 -13.01
N LEU A 15 -47.41 21.22 -14.31
CA LEU A 15 -46.72 20.30 -15.20
C LEU A 15 -45.20 20.53 -15.26
N LEU A 16 -44.76 21.80 -15.24
CA LEU A 16 -43.32 22.12 -15.16
C LEU A 16 -42.67 21.70 -13.82
N CYS A 17 -43.39 21.85 -12.71
CA CYS A 17 -42.91 21.37 -11.41
C CYS A 17 -42.83 19.85 -11.33
N VAL A 18 -43.77 19.13 -11.92
CA VAL A 18 -43.71 17.64 -11.95
C VAL A 18 -42.61 17.16 -12.85
N PHE A 19 -42.34 17.81 -14.00
CA PHE A 19 -41.21 17.49 -14.86
C PHE A 19 -39.85 17.79 -14.18
N PHE A 20 -39.76 18.86 -13.40
CA PHE A 20 -38.54 19.19 -12.63
C PHE A 20 -38.30 18.23 -11.47
N LEU A 21 -39.36 17.70 -10.85
CA LEU A 21 -39.25 16.69 -9.78
C LEU A 21 -38.94 15.29 -10.32
N LEU A 22 -39.32 14.98 -11.57
CA LEU A 22 -38.97 13.72 -12.22
C LEU A 22 -37.56 13.68 -12.79
N SER A 23 -36.96 14.82 -13.08
CA SER A 23 -35.58 14.92 -13.55
C SER A 23 -34.54 14.86 -12.44
N LEU A 24 -34.95 14.90 -11.16
CA LEU A 24 -34.07 14.75 -10.00
C LEU A 24 -33.99 13.33 -9.43
N SER A 25 -34.65 12.36 -10.09
CA SER A 25 -34.31 10.95 -9.85
C SER A 25 -32.99 10.61 -10.54
N PHE A 26 -31.93 11.31 -10.19
CA PHE A 26 -30.59 10.76 -10.33
C PHE A 26 -30.59 9.47 -9.52
N CYS A 27 -30.55 8.37 -10.24
CA CYS A 27 -30.24 7.07 -9.68
C CYS A 27 -28.80 7.19 -9.13
N THR A 28 -28.67 7.71 -7.91
CA THR A 28 -27.43 7.50 -7.14
C THR A 28 -27.40 5.99 -6.93
N LYS A 29 -26.66 5.28 -7.80
CA LYS A 29 -26.14 3.99 -7.43
C LYS A 29 -25.56 4.22 -6.04
N ALA A 30 -26.10 3.56 -5.03
CA ALA A 30 -25.46 3.51 -3.73
C ALA A 30 -24.10 2.86 -3.99
N GLU A 31 -23.06 3.68 -4.13
CA GLU A 31 -21.69 3.18 -4.19
C GLU A 31 -21.50 2.39 -2.91
N SER A 32 -21.10 1.14 -3.04
CA SER A 32 -20.65 0.37 -1.88
C SER A 32 -19.55 1.20 -1.21
N PRO A 33 -19.55 1.32 0.13
CA PRO A 33 -18.54 2.14 0.81
C PRO A 33 -17.15 1.68 0.37
N GLN A 34 -16.37 2.63 -0.15
CA GLN A 34 -15.01 2.40 -0.62
C GLN A 34 -14.17 1.88 0.56
N LYS A 35 -13.45 0.80 0.35
CA LYS A 35 -12.52 0.25 1.34
C LYS A 35 -11.34 1.19 1.53
N ASP A 36 -10.82 1.28 2.74
CA ASP A 36 -9.81 2.29 3.05
C ASP A 36 -8.42 1.94 2.52
N TYR A 37 -8.00 0.68 2.60
CA TYR A 37 -6.64 0.23 2.29
C TYR A 37 -6.60 -1.18 1.67
N GLY A 38 -5.66 -1.43 0.76
CA GLY A 38 -5.41 -2.76 0.19
C GLY A 38 -4.04 -2.90 -0.45
N VAL A 39 -3.45 -4.09 -0.38
CA VAL A 39 -2.14 -4.45 -0.96
C VAL A 39 -2.34 -5.49 -2.06
N PHE A 40 -1.90 -5.17 -3.28
CA PHE A 40 -2.19 -5.94 -4.50
C PHE A 40 -0.95 -6.10 -5.39
N LEU A 41 0.09 -6.74 -4.87
CA LEU A 41 1.36 -6.90 -5.59
C LEU A 41 1.25 -7.91 -6.74
N GLY A 42 0.39 -8.93 -6.58
CA GLY A 42 0.14 -9.96 -7.59
C GLY A 42 -0.89 -9.59 -8.66
N ILE A 43 -1.48 -8.38 -8.61
CA ILE A 43 -2.35 -7.90 -9.67
C ILE A 43 -1.52 -7.24 -10.76
N GLY A 44 -1.74 -7.69 -12.00
CA GLY A 44 -1.10 -7.12 -13.17
C GLY A 44 -1.67 -7.68 -14.46
N GLY A 45 -1.16 -7.21 -15.59
CA GLY A 45 -1.45 -7.81 -16.89
C GLY A 45 -0.90 -9.23 -16.95
N ASN A 46 -1.56 -10.09 -17.72
CA ASN A 46 -0.96 -11.36 -18.06
C ASN A 46 0.30 -11.13 -18.92
N ALA A 47 1.22 -12.08 -18.91
CA ALA A 47 2.50 -11.98 -19.61
C ALA A 47 2.34 -11.74 -21.15
N GLU A 48 1.17 -12.09 -21.72
CA GLU A 48 0.89 -11.98 -23.15
C GLU A 48 0.34 -10.61 -23.54
N THR A 49 -0.53 -10.00 -22.72
CA THR A 49 -1.24 -8.77 -23.09
C THR A 49 -0.67 -7.51 -22.48
N LYS A 50 0.13 -7.61 -21.41
CA LYS A 50 0.64 -6.48 -20.58
C LYS A 50 -0.47 -5.46 -20.19
N GLN A 51 -1.73 -5.87 -20.27
CA GLN A 51 -2.87 -5.06 -19.90
C GLN A 51 -3.60 -5.73 -18.74
N PRO A 52 -3.82 -5.05 -17.63
CA PRO A 52 -4.71 -5.56 -16.61
C PRO A 52 -6.10 -5.73 -17.19
N ASP A 53 -6.74 -6.77 -16.74
CA ASP A 53 -8.14 -7.03 -16.93
C ASP A 53 -8.98 -5.89 -16.36
N GLU A 54 -10.01 -5.46 -17.08
CA GLU A 54 -10.93 -4.39 -16.64
C GLU A 54 -11.53 -4.68 -15.25
N GLU A 55 -11.84 -5.94 -14.95
CA GLU A 55 -12.35 -6.37 -13.65
C GLU A 55 -11.35 -6.07 -12.52
N LYS A 56 -10.06 -6.30 -12.77
CA LYS A 56 -9.00 -6.00 -11.80
C LYS A 56 -8.85 -4.50 -11.56
N LEU A 57 -8.92 -3.68 -12.61
CA LEU A 57 -8.90 -2.23 -12.48
C LEU A 57 -10.09 -1.72 -11.66
N GLN A 58 -11.29 -2.26 -11.93
CA GLN A 58 -12.49 -1.91 -11.16
C GLN A 58 -12.36 -2.35 -9.68
N LYS A 59 -11.76 -3.51 -9.41
CA LYS A 59 -11.46 -3.95 -8.03
C LYS A 59 -10.61 -2.92 -7.29
N LEU A 60 -9.55 -2.40 -7.93
CA LEU A 60 -8.63 -1.42 -7.32
C LEU A 60 -9.32 -0.08 -7.03
N LYS A 61 -10.20 0.38 -7.91
CA LYS A 61 -10.99 1.62 -7.73
C LYS A 61 -11.93 1.58 -6.53
N ASN A 62 -12.24 0.41 -5.99
CA ASN A 62 -13.06 0.25 -4.79
C ASN A 62 -12.30 0.57 -3.49
N TYR A 63 -11.05 1.02 -3.58
CA TYR A 63 -10.21 1.35 -2.43
C TYR A 63 -9.82 2.83 -2.45
N ARG A 64 -9.70 3.43 -1.27
CA ARG A 64 -9.15 4.78 -1.10
C ARG A 64 -7.65 4.81 -1.33
N MET A 65 -6.97 3.73 -0.94
CA MET A 65 -5.54 3.57 -1.10
C MET A 65 -5.21 2.12 -1.47
N VAL A 66 -4.38 1.96 -2.49
CA VAL A 66 -3.86 0.66 -2.92
C VAL A 66 -2.34 0.70 -3.04
N VAL A 67 -1.71 -0.41 -2.67
CA VAL A 67 -0.30 -0.68 -2.96
C VAL A 67 -0.23 -1.63 -4.15
N LEU A 68 0.57 -1.28 -5.15
CA LEU A 68 0.70 -2.02 -6.40
C LEU A 68 2.18 -2.24 -6.73
N GLU A 69 2.47 -3.32 -7.47
CA GLU A 69 3.74 -3.47 -8.21
C GLU A 69 3.69 -2.58 -9.46
N PRO A 70 4.41 -1.44 -9.52
CA PRO A 70 4.25 -0.47 -10.61
C PRO A 70 4.59 -1.03 -11.98
N THR A 71 5.51 -2.02 -12.04
CA THR A 71 5.95 -2.62 -13.31
C THR A 71 4.86 -3.44 -14.01
N ASN A 72 3.78 -3.77 -13.29
CA ASN A 72 2.63 -4.49 -13.83
C ASN A 72 1.59 -3.57 -14.50
N PHE A 73 1.80 -2.25 -14.48
CA PHE A 73 0.84 -1.26 -14.98
C PHE A 73 1.50 -0.27 -15.93
N SER A 74 0.71 0.30 -16.85
CA SER A 74 1.13 1.48 -17.59
C SER A 74 0.81 2.77 -16.80
N PRO A 75 1.45 3.90 -17.13
CA PRO A 75 1.08 5.20 -16.55
C PRO A 75 -0.40 5.58 -16.78
N GLU A 76 -0.98 5.17 -17.91
CA GLU A 76 -2.39 5.36 -18.25
C GLU A 76 -3.29 4.64 -17.26
N GLN A 77 -2.97 3.39 -16.93
CA GLN A 77 -3.72 2.56 -16.00
C GLN A 77 -3.63 3.08 -14.57
N ILE A 78 -2.45 3.55 -14.16
CA ILE A 78 -2.30 4.23 -12.86
C ILE A 78 -3.18 5.49 -12.82
N ARG A 79 -3.20 6.30 -13.89
CA ARG A 79 -4.11 7.45 -13.97
C ARG A 79 -5.58 7.06 -13.92
N GLU A 80 -5.93 5.95 -14.57
CA GLU A 80 -7.30 5.43 -14.55
C GLU A 80 -7.73 4.97 -13.16
N ILE A 81 -6.89 4.23 -12.44
CA ILE A 81 -7.17 3.83 -11.05
C ILE A 81 -7.39 5.05 -10.16
N LYS A 82 -6.62 6.12 -10.39
CA LYS A 82 -6.67 7.37 -9.62
C LYS A 82 -7.86 8.27 -9.98
N ALA A 83 -8.52 8.05 -11.11
CA ALA A 83 -9.55 8.96 -11.62
C ALA A 83 -10.70 9.20 -10.62
N ASP A 84 -11.05 8.19 -9.83
CA ASP A 84 -12.11 8.24 -8.82
C ASP A 84 -11.59 8.54 -7.40
N GLY A 85 -10.34 9.00 -7.28
CA GLY A 85 -9.76 9.43 -6.00
C GLY A 85 -8.93 8.39 -5.26
N THR A 86 -8.77 7.19 -5.82
CA THR A 86 -7.88 6.15 -5.27
C THR A 86 -6.44 6.64 -5.26
N LYS A 87 -5.75 6.50 -4.12
CA LYS A 87 -4.31 6.74 -3.99
C LYS A 87 -3.54 5.48 -4.35
N VAL A 88 -2.53 5.62 -5.19
CA VAL A 88 -1.69 4.50 -5.65
C VAL A 88 -0.29 4.64 -5.06
N TYR A 89 0.11 3.67 -4.24
CA TYR A 89 1.46 3.55 -3.71
C TYR A 89 2.21 2.47 -4.49
N GLY A 90 3.42 2.81 -4.94
CA GLY A 90 4.27 1.89 -5.68
C GLY A 90 5.16 1.08 -4.76
N TYR A 91 5.06 -0.25 -4.85
CA TYR A 91 5.95 -1.18 -4.17
C TYR A 91 7.37 -1.07 -4.75
N LEU A 92 8.35 -1.07 -3.86
CA LEU A 92 9.77 -1.12 -4.21
C LEU A 92 10.53 -1.89 -3.11
N ASN A 93 11.12 -3.02 -3.47
CA ASN A 93 12.01 -3.77 -2.59
C ASN A 93 13.35 -3.06 -2.51
N ILE A 94 13.75 -2.60 -1.32
CA ILE A 94 15.02 -1.86 -1.13
C ILE A 94 16.08 -2.68 -0.40
N GLY A 95 15.67 -3.67 0.40
CA GLY A 95 16.56 -4.50 1.23
C GLY A 95 16.87 -5.86 0.65
N ALA A 96 16.14 -6.30 -0.37
CA ALA A 96 16.38 -7.57 -1.06
C ALA A 96 16.30 -7.43 -2.58
N LEU A 97 16.88 -8.39 -3.28
CA LEU A 97 16.89 -8.50 -4.74
C LEU A 97 16.18 -9.78 -5.16
N GLU A 98 15.06 -9.62 -5.90
CA GLU A 98 14.34 -10.75 -6.46
C GLU A 98 14.96 -11.20 -7.78
N ASN A 99 15.13 -12.52 -7.98
CA ASN A 99 15.85 -13.10 -9.11
C ASN A 99 15.13 -12.95 -10.46
N PHE A 100 13.84 -12.64 -10.45
CA PHE A 100 13.04 -12.39 -11.65
C PHE A 100 13.11 -10.93 -12.13
N ARG A 101 13.77 -10.04 -11.38
CA ARG A 101 13.92 -8.65 -11.79
C ARG A 101 14.86 -8.51 -12.98
N PRO A 102 14.56 -7.64 -13.95
CA PRO A 102 15.40 -7.46 -15.15
C PRO A 102 16.81 -6.98 -14.82
N TYR A 103 17.04 -6.41 -13.66
CA TYR A 103 18.34 -5.91 -13.18
C TYR A 103 19.06 -6.90 -12.24
N TYR A 104 18.54 -8.12 -12.08
CA TYR A 104 19.14 -9.13 -11.19
C TYR A 104 20.61 -9.41 -11.51
N GLU A 105 20.92 -9.62 -12.77
CA GLU A 105 22.28 -9.92 -13.21
C GLU A 105 23.29 -8.81 -12.91
N ASP A 106 22.83 -7.55 -12.87
CA ASP A 106 23.69 -6.39 -12.61
C ASP A 106 24.10 -6.30 -11.13
N PHE A 107 23.22 -6.74 -10.22
CA PHE A 107 23.37 -6.56 -8.77
C PHE A 107 23.57 -7.85 -7.97
N LYS A 108 23.34 -9.04 -8.53
CA LYS A 108 23.44 -10.30 -7.78
C LYS A 108 24.78 -10.54 -7.07
N LYS A 109 25.87 -9.96 -7.58
CA LYS A 109 27.21 -10.04 -6.96
C LYS A 109 27.30 -9.29 -5.62
N ASP A 110 26.39 -8.36 -5.38
CA ASP A 110 26.32 -7.51 -4.19
C ASP A 110 25.30 -8.04 -3.17
N SER A 111 24.69 -9.22 -3.43
CA SER A 111 23.82 -9.90 -2.49
C SER A 111 24.63 -10.54 -1.34
N LEU A 112 24.04 -10.54 -0.13
CA LEU A 112 24.68 -11.02 1.09
C LEU A 112 24.36 -12.51 1.36
N ALA A 113 23.08 -12.88 1.30
CA ALA A 113 22.60 -14.23 1.54
C ALA A 113 21.20 -14.45 0.91
N PRO A 114 20.78 -15.71 0.69
CA PRO A 114 19.38 -16.00 0.37
C PRO A 114 18.44 -15.50 1.46
N TYR A 115 17.25 -15.05 1.06
CA TYR A 115 16.21 -14.64 1.99
C TYR A 115 15.43 -15.87 2.47
N GLU A 116 15.30 -16.04 3.77
CA GLU A 116 14.59 -17.18 4.34
C GLU A 116 13.10 -17.19 3.94
N ASN A 117 12.58 -18.34 3.56
CA ASN A 117 11.22 -18.59 3.10
C ASN A 117 10.84 -17.95 1.74
N TRP A 118 11.73 -17.20 1.10
CA TRP A 118 11.52 -16.60 -0.21
C TRP A 118 12.64 -17.01 -1.15
N GLU A 119 12.51 -18.19 -1.77
CA GLU A 119 13.56 -18.82 -2.60
C GLU A 119 14.04 -17.97 -3.77
N GLU A 120 13.25 -16.99 -4.18
CA GLU A 120 13.56 -16.08 -5.30
C GLU A 120 14.23 -14.78 -4.86
N GLU A 121 14.49 -14.60 -3.55
CA GLU A 121 15.00 -13.35 -3.00
C GLU A 121 16.35 -13.51 -2.29
N TYR A 122 17.12 -12.45 -2.31
CA TYR A 122 18.45 -12.37 -1.70
C TYR A 122 18.61 -11.04 -0.97
N TRP A 123 19.03 -11.09 0.30
CA TRP A 123 19.37 -9.87 1.05
C TRP A 123 20.46 -9.08 0.33
N MET A 124 20.29 -7.75 0.23
CA MET A 124 21.21 -6.85 -0.47
C MET A 124 22.06 -6.05 0.49
N ASP A 125 23.33 -5.83 0.09
CA ASP A 125 24.16 -4.83 0.75
C ASP A 125 23.64 -3.41 0.42
N VAL A 126 22.76 -2.90 1.25
CA VAL A 126 22.18 -1.57 1.09
C VAL A 126 23.18 -0.43 1.36
N SER A 127 24.39 -0.75 1.84
CA SER A 127 25.47 0.22 1.95
C SER A 127 26.18 0.45 0.60
N ASN A 128 25.97 -0.43 -0.38
CA ASN A 128 26.55 -0.31 -1.72
C ASN A 128 26.06 0.95 -2.45
N PRO A 129 26.93 1.89 -2.83
CA PRO A 129 26.53 3.13 -3.48
C PRO A 129 25.85 2.93 -4.85
N GLN A 130 26.17 1.86 -5.58
CA GLN A 130 25.57 1.57 -6.88
C GLN A 130 24.11 1.12 -6.73
N TRP A 131 23.84 0.27 -5.74
CA TRP A 131 22.47 -0.13 -5.38
C TRP A 131 21.64 1.06 -4.93
N GLN A 132 22.19 1.91 -4.05
CA GLN A 132 21.53 3.13 -3.59
C GLN A 132 21.18 4.06 -4.76
N ASP A 133 22.15 4.31 -5.66
CA ASP A 133 21.94 5.19 -6.82
C ASP A 133 20.88 4.64 -7.77
N PHE A 134 20.91 3.34 -8.06
CA PHE A 134 19.91 2.66 -8.88
C PHE A 134 18.49 2.76 -8.27
N LEU A 135 18.34 2.47 -6.98
CA LEU A 135 17.05 2.58 -6.32
C LEU A 135 16.50 4.02 -6.34
N ILE A 136 17.37 4.99 -6.11
CA ILE A 136 16.97 6.40 -6.03
C ILE A 136 16.74 6.98 -7.42
N ASN A 137 17.72 6.91 -8.31
CA ASN A 137 17.75 7.69 -9.53
C ASN A 137 17.14 6.95 -10.74
N ASP A 138 17.17 5.61 -10.76
CA ASP A 138 16.52 4.84 -11.84
C ASP A 138 15.09 4.41 -11.44
N LEU A 139 14.91 3.60 -10.40
CA LEU A 139 13.59 3.08 -10.03
C LEU A 139 12.72 4.16 -9.38
N GLY A 140 13.26 4.97 -8.47
CA GLY A 140 12.54 6.07 -7.84
C GLY A 140 12.04 7.08 -8.86
N GLN A 141 12.87 7.50 -9.81
CA GLN A 141 12.49 8.38 -10.91
C GLN A 141 11.44 7.74 -11.81
N LYS A 142 11.67 6.48 -12.21
CA LYS A 142 10.73 5.74 -13.06
C LYS A 142 9.34 5.68 -12.41
N TYR A 143 9.23 5.23 -11.17
CA TYR A 143 7.94 5.04 -10.50
C TYR A 143 7.24 6.39 -10.21
N SER A 144 7.99 7.38 -9.79
CA SER A 144 7.46 8.75 -9.64
C SER A 144 6.89 9.27 -10.97
N SER A 145 7.58 9.06 -12.09
CA SER A 145 7.13 9.50 -13.43
C SER A 145 5.90 8.75 -13.93
N MET A 146 5.63 7.55 -13.42
CA MET A 146 4.39 6.80 -13.69
C MET A 146 3.16 7.41 -13.02
N GLY A 147 3.35 8.34 -12.08
CA GLY A 147 2.28 9.08 -11.42
C GLY A 147 1.73 8.41 -10.17
N ILE A 148 2.52 7.59 -9.47
CA ILE A 148 2.17 7.08 -8.14
C ILE A 148 2.00 8.23 -7.13
N ASP A 149 1.27 7.98 -6.05
CA ASP A 149 1.03 8.95 -4.98
C ASP A 149 1.97 8.77 -3.77
N GLY A 150 2.74 7.69 -3.71
CA GLY A 150 3.69 7.39 -2.66
C GLY A 150 4.50 6.13 -2.95
N PHE A 151 5.53 5.91 -2.16
CA PHE A 151 6.33 4.68 -2.17
C PHE A 151 5.91 3.77 -1.02
N PHE A 152 5.86 2.48 -1.29
CA PHE A 152 5.73 1.41 -0.30
C PHE A 152 6.99 0.56 -0.38
N LEU A 153 7.87 0.73 0.61
CA LEU A 153 9.23 0.19 0.58
C LEU A 153 9.34 -1.05 1.45
N ASP A 154 9.88 -2.09 0.87
CA ASP A 154 9.97 -3.40 1.51
C ASP A 154 11.40 -3.74 1.95
N ASN A 155 11.47 -4.64 2.93
CA ASN A 155 12.71 -5.27 3.40
C ASN A 155 13.73 -4.32 4.09
N THR A 156 13.22 -3.29 4.81
CA THR A 156 14.07 -2.61 5.80
C THR A 156 14.49 -3.54 6.96
N ASP A 157 13.91 -4.73 7.02
CA ASP A 157 14.30 -5.86 7.88
C ASP A 157 15.74 -6.33 7.67
N ILE A 158 16.37 -5.96 6.55
CA ILE A 158 17.81 -6.16 6.35
C ILE A 158 18.62 -5.64 7.55
N TYR A 159 18.15 -4.58 8.24
CA TYR A 159 18.82 -4.05 9.43
C TYR A 159 18.67 -4.97 10.66
N TYR A 160 17.61 -5.74 10.75
CA TYR A 160 17.49 -6.80 11.74
C TYR A 160 18.46 -7.94 11.48
N GLN A 161 18.61 -8.34 10.22
CA GLN A 161 19.53 -9.42 9.81
C GLN A 161 21.01 -9.00 9.91
N TYR A 162 21.31 -7.77 9.55
CA TYR A 162 22.66 -7.19 9.49
C TYR A 162 22.67 -5.85 10.22
N SER A 163 22.87 -5.88 11.54
CA SER A 163 22.74 -4.72 12.43
C SER A 163 23.96 -3.77 12.42
N GLN A 164 24.81 -3.82 11.37
CA GLN A 164 25.96 -2.94 11.23
C GLN A 164 25.52 -1.51 10.90
N GLU A 165 26.33 -0.54 11.35
CA GLU A 165 26.06 0.87 11.14
C GLU A 165 25.96 1.25 9.66
N GLU A 166 26.77 0.61 8.81
CA GLU A 166 26.79 0.83 7.38
C GLU A 166 25.44 0.50 6.74
N ILE A 167 24.79 -0.57 7.18
CA ILE A 167 23.45 -0.96 6.73
C ILE A 167 22.41 0.08 7.16
N TYR A 168 22.45 0.51 8.42
CA TYR A 168 21.56 1.57 8.90
C TYR A 168 21.71 2.87 8.12
N GLN A 169 22.95 3.33 7.90
CA GLN A 169 23.23 4.53 7.13
C GLN A 169 22.87 4.36 5.64
N GLY A 170 23.04 3.16 5.10
CA GLY A 170 22.62 2.80 3.75
C GLY A 170 21.10 2.98 3.54
N LEU A 171 20.29 2.41 4.43
CA LEU A 171 18.84 2.60 4.42
C LEU A 171 18.45 4.08 4.54
N LYS A 172 19.04 4.81 5.47
CA LYS A 172 18.80 6.26 5.63
C LYS A 172 19.11 7.02 4.34
N LYS A 173 20.18 6.68 3.64
CA LYS A 173 20.55 7.34 2.39
C LYS A 173 19.53 7.04 1.28
N ILE A 174 19.07 5.79 1.15
CA ILE A 174 18.03 5.42 0.18
C ILE A 174 16.75 6.20 0.48
N LEU A 175 16.27 6.18 1.72
CA LEU A 175 15.04 6.87 2.14
C LEU A 175 15.12 8.38 1.90
N THR A 176 16.22 9.01 2.30
CA THR A 176 16.46 10.44 2.07
C THR A 176 16.47 10.76 0.57
N GLY A 177 17.09 9.90 -0.24
CA GLY A 177 17.13 10.05 -1.69
C GLY A 177 15.75 9.95 -2.33
N LEU A 178 14.92 9.00 -1.91
CA LEU A 178 13.56 8.84 -2.43
C LEU A 178 12.64 10.01 -2.04
N LYS A 179 12.86 10.65 -0.91
CA LYS A 179 12.14 11.87 -0.49
C LYS A 179 12.31 13.06 -1.46
N GLN A 180 13.34 13.06 -2.34
CA GLN A 180 13.50 14.11 -3.36
C GLN A 180 12.30 14.21 -4.33
N TYR A 181 11.54 13.11 -4.50
CA TYR A 181 10.35 13.09 -5.35
C TYR A 181 9.13 13.73 -4.69
N SER A 182 9.24 14.18 -3.43
CA SER A 182 8.14 14.79 -2.65
C SER A 182 6.92 13.88 -2.53
N LEU A 183 7.14 12.58 -2.51
CA LEU A 183 6.12 11.55 -2.31
C LEU A 183 6.23 10.97 -0.90
N PRO A 184 5.12 10.68 -0.23
CA PRO A 184 5.12 9.96 1.04
C PRO A 184 5.74 8.57 0.90
N VAL A 185 6.38 8.12 1.97
CA VAL A 185 7.06 6.84 2.06
C VAL A 185 6.45 6.03 3.21
N ILE A 186 6.01 4.81 2.91
CA ILE A 186 5.58 3.81 3.89
C ILE A 186 6.60 2.67 3.88
N LEU A 187 7.04 2.25 5.05
CA LEU A 187 7.90 1.07 5.19
C LEU A 187 7.04 -0.16 5.48
N ASN A 188 7.30 -1.27 4.79
CA ASN A 188 6.72 -2.57 5.09
C ASN A 188 7.69 -3.35 5.99
N GLY A 189 7.25 -3.72 7.18
CA GLY A 189 8.12 -4.34 8.18
C GLY A 189 9.22 -3.40 8.71
N GLY A 190 10.37 -3.99 9.08
CA GLY A 190 11.55 -3.26 9.51
C GLY A 190 11.46 -2.59 10.88
N ASP A 191 10.72 -3.17 11.79
CA ASP A 191 10.45 -2.66 13.14
C ASP A 191 11.73 -2.22 13.88
N THR A 192 12.82 -2.98 13.75
CA THR A 192 14.12 -2.65 14.36
C THR A 192 14.70 -1.35 13.79
N PHE A 193 14.64 -1.14 12.48
CA PHE A 193 15.07 0.10 11.84
C PHE A 193 14.17 1.27 12.22
N VAL A 194 12.86 1.03 12.22
CA VAL A 194 11.86 2.05 12.58
C VAL A 194 12.02 2.50 14.03
N GLN A 195 12.13 1.57 14.97
CA GLN A 195 12.30 1.90 16.39
C GLN A 195 13.56 2.72 16.63
N ARG A 196 14.70 2.33 16.05
CA ARG A 196 15.93 3.11 16.12
C ARG A 196 15.75 4.53 15.54
N SER A 197 15.07 4.65 14.41
CA SER A 197 14.81 5.95 13.78
C SER A 197 13.91 6.85 14.62
N ILE A 198 12.96 6.27 15.37
CA ILE A 198 12.11 6.97 16.35
C ILE A 198 12.96 7.44 17.52
N GLU A 199 13.79 6.58 18.11
CA GLU A 199 14.67 6.90 19.23
C GLU A 199 15.67 8.02 18.90
N GLU A 200 16.17 8.05 17.67
CA GLU A 200 17.04 9.12 17.16
C GLU A 200 16.26 10.41 16.81
N GLY A 201 14.93 10.42 16.87
CA GLY A 201 14.08 11.55 16.46
C GLY A 201 14.16 11.85 14.96
N LYS A 202 14.45 10.82 14.12
CA LYS A 202 14.66 10.95 12.67
C LYS A 202 13.52 10.37 11.82
N ALA A 203 12.61 9.58 12.40
CA ALA A 203 11.60 8.83 11.68
C ALA A 203 10.86 9.68 10.63
N LEU A 204 10.20 10.78 11.03
CA LEU A 204 9.42 11.64 10.13
C LEU A 204 10.25 12.35 9.04
N SER A 205 11.57 12.44 9.20
CA SER A 205 12.45 12.94 8.15
C SER A 205 12.79 11.89 7.08
N LEU A 206 12.55 10.61 7.37
CA LEU A 206 12.90 9.48 6.52
C LEU A 206 11.67 8.82 5.87
N PHE A 207 10.59 8.65 6.62
CA PHE A 207 9.35 8.00 6.17
C PHE A 207 8.12 8.59 6.86
N ASP A 208 6.94 8.34 6.30
CA ASP A 208 5.68 8.95 6.73
C ASP A 208 4.74 7.93 7.40
N GLY A 209 5.01 6.65 7.23
CA GLY A 209 4.19 5.58 7.80
C GLY A 209 4.89 4.24 7.81
N VAL A 210 4.23 3.28 8.47
CA VAL A 210 4.65 1.88 8.56
C VAL A 210 3.47 0.97 8.23
N ASN A 211 3.72 -0.10 7.50
CA ASN A 211 2.84 -1.25 7.39
C ASN A 211 3.46 -2.41 8.14
N GLN A 212 2.70 -3.04 9.01
CA GLN A 212 3.13 -4.27 9.70
C GLN A 212 2.27 -5.43 9.24
N GLU A 213 2.93 -6.48 8.81
CA GLU A 213 2.27 -7.73 8.47
C GLU A 213 2.13 -8.64 9.70
N CYS A 214 1.06 -9.43 9.72
CA CYS A 214 0.91 -10.51 10.70
C CYS A 214 0.94 -10.06 12.16
N VAL A 215 0.26 -8.96 12.50
CA VAL A 215 0.10 -8.55 13.91
C VAL A 215 -0.84 -9.49 14.66
N PHE A 216 -1.96 -9.87 14.03
CA PHE A 216 -3.00 -10.74 14.57
C PHE A 216 -3.00 -12.13 13.94
N THR A 217 -2.47 -12.25 12.73
CA THR A 217 -2.34 -13.51 12.01
C THR A 217 -0.89 -13.98 11.97
N LYS A 218 -0.67 -15.21 11.55
CA LYS A 218 0.66 -15.82 11.39
C LYS A 218 0.67 -16.73 10.18
N ILE A 219 1.75 -16.67 9.42
CA ILE A 219 1.99 -17.56 8.29
C ILE A 219 2.83 -18.74 8.77
N ASP A 220 2.37 -19.96 8.55
CA ASP A 220 3.17 -21.16 8.73
C ASP A 220 3.80 -21.56 7.39
N PHE A 221 5.04 -21.15 7.16
CA PHE A 221 5.77 -21.48 5.95
C PHE A 221 6.12 -22.97 5.81
N SER A 222 6.09 -23.74 6.90
CA SER A 222 6.32 -25.19 6.86
C SER A 222 5.10 -25.97 6.35
N LYS A 223 3.92 -25.36 6.46
CA LYS A 223 2.64 -25.87 5.97
C LYS A 223 1.90 -24.66 5.42
N PRO A 224 1.36 -24.67 4.19
CA PRO A 224 0.65 -23.52 3.66
C PRO A 224 -0.63 -23.22 4.47
N ALA A 225 -0.45 -22.63 5.65
CA ALA A 225 -1.51 -22.35 6.60
C ALA A 225 -1.37 -20.93 7.18
N TYR A 226 -2.52 -20.33 7.43
CA TYR A 226 -2.66 -19.06 8.11
C TYR A 226 -3.30 -19.30 9.47
N LEU A 227 -2.67 -18.81 10.52
CA LEU A 227 -3.03 -19.07 11.91
C LEU A 227 -3.24 -17.76 12.65
N SER A 228 -3.84 -17.79 13.83
CA SER A 228 -3.79 -16.64 14.74
C SER A 228 -2.39 -16.48 15.30
N GLN A 229 -1.96 -15.22 15.49
CA GLN A 229 -0.67 -14.89 16.07
C GLN A 229 -0.60 -15.34 17.53
N ASP A 230 0.57 -15.67 18.01
CA ASP A 230 0.79 -15.95 19.42
C ASP A 230 0.76 -14.63 20.24
N LYS A 231 0.45 -14.76 21.54
CA LYS A 231 0.21 -13.61 22.40
C LYS A 231 1.44 -12.72 22.61
N GLU A 232 2.63 -13.30 22.60
CA GLU A 232 3.87 -12.56 22.84
C GLU A 232 4.22 -11.73 21.61
N SER A 233 4.22 -12.33 20.43
CA SER A 233 4.44 -11.63 19.16
C SER A 233 3.39 -10.55 18.90
N LYS A 234 2.10 -10.85 19.16
CA LYS A 234 1.04 -9.87 19.04
C LYS A 234 1.28 -8.66 19.95
N ALA A 235 1.55 -8.88 21.23
CA ALA A 235 1.80 -7.82 22.20
C ALA A 235 3.02 -6.98 21.81
N TYR A 236 4.07 -7.60 21.30
CA TYR A 236 5.25 -6.89 20.79
C TYR A 236 4.90 -5.94 19.63
N TYR A 237 4.15 -6.42 18.63
CA TYR A 237 3.75 -5.58 17.51
C TYR A 237 2.77 -4.49 17.92
N GLU A 238 1.82 -4.76 18.82
CA GLU A 238 0.91 -3.74 19.34
C GLU A 238 1.70 -2.59 20.03
N GLU A 239 2.68 -2.91 20.88
CA GLU A 239 3.56 -1.91 21.52
C GLU A 239 4.38 -1.13 20.48
N TYR A 240 4.93 -1.81 19.49
CA TYR A 240 5.68 -1.18 18.40
C TYR A 240 4.81 -0.19 17.62
N LEU A 241 3.58 -0.58 17.24
CA LEU A 241 2.68 0.27 16.48
C LEU A 241 2.19 1.48 17.28
N GLU A 242 2.00 1.33 18.60
CA GLU A 242 1.72 2.47 19.50
C GLU A 242 2.89 3.47 19.51
N LYS A 243 4.13 3.00 19.54
CA LYS A 243 5.33 3.86 19.44
C LYS A 243 5.39 4.58 18.11
N ALA A 244 5.11 3.87 17.00
CA ALA A 244 5.08 4.46 15.67
C ALA A 244 4.01 5.56 15.56
N LYS A 245 2.80 5.30 16.05
CA LYS A 245 1.73 6.30 16.13
C LYS A 245 2.13 7.51 17.01
N ALA A 246 2.71 7.27 18.17
CA ALA A 246 3.15 8.34 19.07
C ALA A 246 4.24 9.22 18.45
N ALA A 247 5.06 8.66 17.56
CA ALA A 247 6.05 9.39 16.77
C ALA A 247 5.43 10.17 15.59
N GLY A 248 4.11 10.08 15.36
CA GLY A 248 3.38 10.79 14.31
C GLY A 248 3.32 10.06 12.97
N LEU A 249 3.70 8.79 12.92
CA LEU A 249 3.64 7.96 11.71
C LEU A 249 2.21 7.47 11.45
N SER A 250 1.85 7.38 10.19
CA SER A 250 0.65 6.63 9.75
C SER A 250 0.89 5.14 9.91
N VAL A 251 -0.12 4.40 10.37
CA VAL A 251 0.02 2.96 10.63
C VAL A 251 -0.98 2.17 9.80
N TYR A 252 -0.47 1.14 9.15
CA TYR A 252 -1.19 0.21 8.31
C TYR A 252 -0.90 -1.22 8.77
N LEU A 253 -1.86 -2.11 8.62
CA LEU A 253 -1.70 -3.54 8.90
C LEU A 253 -2.08 -4.35 7.65
N THR A 254 -1.29 -5.38 7.36
CA THR A 254 -1.64 -6.41 6.39
C THR A 254 -1.75 -7.74 7.11
N GLU A 255 -2.96 -8.28 7.14
CA GLU A 255 -3.28 -9.55 7.79
C GLU A 255 -3.65 -10.59 6.73
N TYR A 256 -3.49 -11.86 7.05
CA TYR A 256 -3.72 -12.93 6.09
C TYR A 256 -4.80 -13.89 6.57
N ARG A 257 -5.91 -13.97 5.81
CA ARG A 257 -7.02 -14.91 6.04
C ARG A 257 -7.58 -14.89 7.46
N ALA A 258 -7.60 -13.72 8.08
CA ALA A 258 -8.32 -13.56 9.33
C ALA A 258 -9.79 -13.96 9.13
N ASP A 259 -10.28 -14.87 9.95
CA ASP A 259 -11.69 -15.26 9.95
C ASP A 259 -12.59 -14.12 10.45
N SER A 260 -13.90 -14.34 10.46
CA SER A 260 -14.85 -13.30 10.83
C SER A 260 -14.70 -12.81 12.27
N GLY A 261 -14.31 -13.68 13.20
CA GLY A 261 -14.09 -13.32 14.60
C GLY A 261 -12.84 -12.49 14.78
N LEU A 262 -11.73 -12.95 14.21
CA LEU A 262 -10.45 -12.25 14.25
C LEU A 262 -10.52 -10.93 13.46
N SER A 263 -11.24 -10.90 12.33
CA SER A 263 -11.46 -9.66 11.56
C SER A 263 -12.21 -8.59 12.36
N GLN A 264 -13.17 -8.96 13.22
CA GLN A 264 -13.86 -8.01 14.10
C GLN A 264 -12.92 -7.46 15.17
N GLU A 265 -12.03 -8.29 15.73
CA GLU A 265 -11.02 -7.87 16.70
C GLU A 265 -10.03 -6.88 16.06
N ILE A 266 -9.52 -7.18 14.87
CA ILE A 266 -8.61 -6.31 14.12
C ILE A 266 -9.28 -4.96 13.78
N GLU A 267 -10.52 -5.01 13.27
CA GLU A 267 -11.30 -3.81 12.94
C GLU A 267 -11.48 -2.90 14.15
N GLN A 268 -11.81 -3.50 15.32
CA GLN A 268 -11.98 -2.73 16.55
C GLN A 268 -10.65 -2.10 16.99
N TYR A 269 -9.56 -2.87 16.99
CA TYR A 269 -8.23 -2.37 17.33
C TYR A 269 -7.80 -1.24 16.40
N CYS A 270 -7.93 -1.42 15.09
CA CYS A 270 -7.57 -0.42 14.12
C CYS A 270 -8.40 0.86 14.26
N LYS A 271 -9.71 0.72 14.49
CA LYS A 271 -10.61 1.86 14.70
C LYS A 271 -10.25 2.66 15.95
N GLU A 272 -9.95 2.01 17.07
CA GLU A 272 -9.54 2.65 18.33
C GLU A 272 -8.21 3.40 18.19
N ASN A 273 -7.33 2.88 17.36
CA ASN A 273 -6.01 3.45 17.13
C ASN A 273 -5.94 4.42 15.94
N GLY A 274 -6.94 4.46 15.07
CA GLY A 274 -6.91 5.24 13.83
C GLY A 274 -5.99 4.62 12.78
N PHE A 275 -5.83 3.29 12.81
CA PHE A 275 -5.05 2.52 11.85
C PHE A 275 -5.92 2.06 10.68
N LEU A 276 -5.28 1.77 9.56
CA LEU A 276 -5.94 1.12 8.43
C LEU A 276 -5.42 -0.31 8.29
N TRP A 277 -6.27 -1.21 7.80
CA TRP A 277 -5.86 -2.59 7.66
C TRP A 277 -6.45 -3.28 6.43
N TYR A 278 -5.78 -4.32 5.99
CA TYR A 278 -6.17 -5.15 4.86
C TYR A 278 -6.09 -6.63 5.24
N ASN A 279 -7.16 -7.38 4.95
CA ASN A 279 -7.18 -8.85 5.09
C ASN A 279 -6.91 -9.48 3.72
N ALA A 280 -5.69 -9.92 3.51
CA ALA A 280 -5.28 -10.57 2.27
C ALA A 280 -5.75 -12.03 2.24
N GLU A 281 -6.16 -12.52 1.07
CA GLU A 281 -6.58 -13.91 0.89
C GLU A 281 -5.40 -14.88 0.79
N SER A 282 -4.23 -14.38 0.38
CA SER A 282 -2.99 -15.17 0.26
C SER A 282 -1.77 -14.25 0.17
N LEU A 283 -0.57 -14.86 0.28
CA LEU A 283 0.72 -14.20 0.04
C LEU A 283 0.89 -13.68 -1.40
N GLU A 284 0.07 -14.15 -2.33
CA GLU A 284 0.13 -13.65 -3.71
C GLU A 284 -0.45 -12.23 -3.87
N LEU A 285 -1.18 -11.71 -2.88
CA LEU A 285 -1.71 -10.35 -2.82
C LEU A 285 -2.45 -9.93 -4.13
N ARG A 286 -3.44 -10.76 -4.54
CA ARG A 286 -4.24 -10.59 -5.77
C ARG A 286 -5.65 -10.05 -5.52
#